data_0777572b815eb23f61dbf4084c2bc454
#
_entry.id   0777572b815eb23f61dbf4084c2bc454
#
_cell.length_a   1.000
_cell.length_b   1.000
_cell.length_c   1.000
_cell.angle_alpha   90.00
_cell.angle_beta   90.00
_cell.angle_gamma   90.00
#
_symmetry.space_group_name_H-M   'P 1'
#
loop_
_entity.id
_entity.type
_entity.pdbx_description
1 polymer ?
#
loop_
_entity_poly.entity_id
_entity_poly.type
_entity_poly.pdbx_seq_one_letter_code
_entity_poly.pdbx_strand_id
1 'polypeptide(L)'
;MIGKSKETLRRWDREGKFSAVREPISNYRLYRKDEVETVFSRFFAHEIVETVSNYVKPKRDYTVLELFAGAGGLAVGLEKAGLKCVALNEIDKWACQTLRKNRPNWTVLEGDIKDLDFTDYHNKVDVVTGGFPCQAFSYAGKKLGLADARGTLFYEFARAVQEVNPPICIGENVRGLLSHEGGKTLQGMLSILDEIGYNVVPFQVLKAINYNVPQKRERLILVGIRKDIDLKYDYPTPYKHIYTLHDALKKGDLFDCDVPPSVGSSYPKSKIDVLDLVPPKGYWRDLPLDIQKQFMGGSFYLGGGKTGIARRIGWDEPCLTLTCSPAQKQTERCHPDETRPFTVREYARIQTFPDDWKFSGSVAQQYKQIGNAVPVNLGKEIGYSIVKFLNNYYNLSKPK
;
A
#
# COMPACT_ATOMS: atom_id res chain seq x y z
N MET A 1 -11.97 22.36 1.11
CA MET A 1 -11.82 22.95 2.43
C MET A 1 -11.62 21.90 3.53
N ILE A 2 -12.58 21.09 3.98
CA ILE A 2 -12.37 20.06 5.04
C ILE A 2 -11.92 18.69 4.49
N GLY A 3 -11.84 18.47 3.20
CA GLY A 3 -11.43 17.20 2.56
C GLY A 3 -12.30 15.99 2.89
N LYS A 4 -13.49 16.17 3.42
CA LYS A 4 -14.43 15.09 3.79
C LYS A 4 -15.61 15.03 2.83
N SER A 5 -16.15 13.81 2.64
CA SER A 5 -17.33 13.62 1.79
C SER A 5 -18.57 14.28 2.38
N LYS A 6 -19.54 14.65 1.51
CA LYS A 6 -20.84 15.19 1.94
C LYS A 6 -21.55 14.26 2.93
N GLU A 7 -21.36 12.97 2.81
CA GLU A 7 -21.94 11.97 3.67
C GLU A 7 -21.29 11.91 5.06
N THR A 8 -19.99 12.10 5.14
CA THR A 8 -19.28 12.26 6.41
C THR A 8 -19.76 13.51 7.17
N LEU A 9 -19.91 14.63 6.48
CA LEU A 9 -20.39 15.87 7.08
C LEU A 9 -21.86 15.72 7.58
N ARG A 10 -22.72 15.04 6.80
CA ARG A 10 -24.10 14.72 7.21
C ARG A 10 -24.15 13.82 8.44
N ARG A 11 -23.25 12.87 8.54
CA ARG A 11 -23.13 12.00 9.72
C ARG A 11 -22.68 12.78 10.94
N TRP A 12 -21.66 13.63 10.83
CA TRP A 12 -21.18 14.45 11.93
C TRP A 12 -22.21 15.47 12.43
N ASP A 13 -23.01 16.03 11.52
CA ASP A 13 -24.16 16.89 11.85
C ASP A 13 -25.19 16.11 12.71
N ARG A 14 -25.54 14.90 12.31
CA ARG A 14 -26.45 14.02 13.09
C ARG A 14 -25.89 13.58 14.44
N GLU A 15 -24.57 13.39 14.52
CA GLU A 15 -23.87 12.97 15.74
C GLU A 15 -23.52 14.17 16.66
N GLY A 16 -23.91 15.39 16.31
CA GLY A 16 -23.61 16.60 17.08
C GLY A 16 -22.12 16.96 17.10
N LYS A 17 -21.31 16.30 16.28
CA LYS A 17 -19.84 16.55 16.21
C LYS A 17 -19.50 17.79 15.41
N PHE A 18 -20.37 18.18 14.49
CA PHE A 18 -20.19 19.33 13.61
C PHE A 18 -21.59 19.76 13.09
N SER A 19 -22.19 20.73 13.76
CA SER A 19 -23.57 21.14 13.53
C SER A 19 -23.71 22.05 12.31
N ALA A 20 -24.68 21.77 11.47
CA ALA A 20 -25.01 22.60 10.30
C ALA A 20 -26.19 23.50 10.59
N VAL A 21 -26.09 24.77 10.16
CA VAL A 21 -27.23 25.68 10.07
C VAL A 21 -27.92 25.45 8.73
N ARG A 22 -29.25 25.45 8.71
CA ARG A 22 -30.03 25.36 7.47
C ARG A 22 -30.27 26.74 6.89
N GLU A 23 -29.89 26.89 5.63
CA GLU A 23 -30.20 28.09 4.89
C GLU A 23 -31.72 28.16 4.63
N PRO A 24 -32.41 29.25 5.01
CA PRO A 24 -33.90 29.28 5.05
C PRO A 24 -34.59 29.08 3.70
N ILE A 25 -33.95 29.47 2.59
CA ILE A 25 -34.56 29.42 1.25
C ILE A 25 -34.27 28.10 0.56
N SER A 26 -33.00 27.70 0.49
CA SER A 26 -32.54 26.50 -0.26
C SER A 26 -32.49 25.23 0.57
N ASN A 27 -32.65 25.35 1.88
CA ASN A 27 -32.47 24.26 2.87
C ASN A 27 -31.10 23.56 2.81
N TYR A 28 -30.09 24.22 2.20
CA TYR A 28 -28.72 23.72 2.20
C TYR A 28 -28.09 23.79 3.59
N ARG A 29 -27.17 22.87 3.88
CA ARG A 29 -26.37 22.89 5.09
C ARG A 29 -25.24 23.90 4.94
N LEU A 30 -25.24 24.90 5.80
CA LEU A 30 -24.17 25.86 5.96
C LEU A 30 -23.43 25.56 7.26
N TYR A 31 -22.13 25.70 7.24
CA TYR A 31 -21.27 25.51 8.41
C TYR A 31 -20.57 26.84 8.69
N ARG A 32 -20.55 27.26 9.93
CA ARG A 32 -19.87 28.49 10.33
C ARG A 32 -18.37 28.37 10.11
N LYS A 33 -17.75 29.45 9.61
CA LYS A 33 -16.32 29.43 9.26
C LYS A 33 -15.43 29.15 10.46
N ASP A 34 -15.73 29.78 11.60
CA ASP A 34 -15.05 29.57 12.88
C ASP A 34 -15.15 28.14 13.40
N GLU A 35 -16.32 27.51 13.27
CA GLU A 35 -16.51 26.09 13.60
C GLU A 35 -15.76 25.15 12.63
N VAL A 36 -15.74 25.49 11.33
CA VAL A 36 -14.92 24.78 10.33
C VAL A 36 -13.45 24.82 10.70
N GLU A 37 -12.94 25.99 11.09
CA GLU A 37 -11.55 26.20 11.50
C GLU A 37 -11.24 25.47 12.82
N THR A 38 -12.17 25.48 13.78
CA THR A 38 -12.04 24.75 15.06
C THR A 38 -12.08 23.23 14.87
N VAL A 39 -13.01 22.73 14.04
CA VAL A 39 -13.07 21.30 13.69
C VAL A 39 -11.84 20.91 12.88
N PHE A 40 -11.38 21.77 11.98
CA PHE A 40 -10.16 21.55 11.23
C PHE A 40 -8.95 21.47 12.18
N SER A 41 -8.79 22.42 13.11
CA SER A 41 -7.72 22.38 14.10
C SER A 41 -7.84 21.17 15.05
N ARG A 42 -9.03 20.78 15.50
CA ARG A 42 -9.25 19.64 16.40
C ARG A 42 -8.98 18.27 15.78
N PHE A 43 -9.31 18.10 14.48
CA PHE A 43 -9.19 16.81 13.79
C PHE A 43 -8.00 16.74 12.82
N PHE A 44 -7.36 17.89 12.52
CA PHE A 44 -6.28 18.01 11.54
C PHE A 44 -5.07 18.78 12.07
N ALA A 45 -5.17 19.41 13.24
CA ALA A 45 -4.01 19.91 13.99
C ALA A 45 -3.30 18.75 14.72
N HIS A 46 -2.91 17.71 14.00
CA HIS A 46 -1.58 17.22 14.22
C HIS A 46 -0.69 18.35 13.71
N GLU A 47 0.05 18.94 14.63
CA GLU A 47 0.93 20.07 14.49
C GLU A 47 1.54 20.23 13.11
N ILE A 48 1.65 21.49 12.68
CA ILE A 48 2.56 21.90 11.62
C ILE A 48 3.99 21.59 12.13
N VAL A 49 4.36 20.33 12.14
CA VAL A 49 5.74 19.93 12.26
C VAL A 49 6.36 20.32 10.92
N GLU A 50 7.29 21.27 10.94
CA GLU A 50 8.26 21.47 9.88
C GLU A 50 8.69 20.09 9.37
N THR A 51 8.96 19.95 8.07
CA THR A 51 9.29 18.70 7.38
C THR A 51 10.23 17.80 8.18
N VAL A 52 9.66 17.02 9.12
CA VAL A 52 10.44 16.05 9.89
C VAL A 52 10.74 14.92 8.95
N SER A 53 11.97 14.84 8.52
CA SER A 53 12.46 13.70 7.77
C SER A 53 12.37 12.46 8.65
N ASN A 54 11.76 11.38 8.14
CA ASN A 54 11.80 10.07 8.82
C ASN A 54 13.17 9.40 8.76
N TYR A 55 14.11 9.99 8.01
CA TYR A 55 15.44 9.42 7.81
C TYR A 55 16.15 9.13 9.13
N VAL A 56 16.58 7.90 9.28
CA VAL A 56 17.42 7.42 10.39
C VAL A 56 18.54 6.58 9.82
N LYS A 57 19.79 6.95 10.14
CA LYS A 57 20.95 6.16 9.71
C LYS A 57 21.06 4.88 10.54
N PRO A 58 21.19 3.69 9.91
CA PRO A 58 21.46 2.45 10.64
C PRO A 58 22.84 2.52 11.33
N LYS A 59 22.89 2.02 12.57
CA LYS A 59 24.12 1.98 13.38
C LYS A 59 25.00 0.76 13.06
N ARG A 60 24.43 -0.24 12.42
CA ARG A 60 25.10 -1.44 11.89
C ARG A 60 24.30 -1.95 10.67
N ASP A 61 24.81 -3.00 10.04
CA ASP A 61 24.05 -3.74 9.05
C ASP A 61 22.90 -4.48 9.72
N TYR A 62 21.66 -4.11 9.38
CA TYR A 62 20.43 -4.80 9.79
C TYR A 62 19.94 -5.67 8.66
N THR A 63 19.56 -6.91 8.98
CA THR A 63 19.19 -7.94 8.01
C THR A 63 17.69 -8.18 7.95
N VAL A 64 17.18 -8.44 6.75
CA VAL A 64 15.76 -8.69 6.48
C VAL A 64 15.59 -10.01 5.73
N LEU A 65 14.65 -10.83 6.17
CA LEU A 65 14.05 -11.91 5.41
C LEU A 65 12.67 -11.42 4.93
N GLU A 66 12.44 -11.36 3.63
CA GLU A 66 11.15 -10.94 3.06
C GLU A 66 10.41 -12.14 2.47
N LEU A 67 9.18 -12.34 2.90
CA LEU A 67 8.28 -13.40 2.44
C LEU A 67 7.25 -12.78 1.48
N PHE A 68 6.84 -13.54 0.45
CA PHE A 68 5.92 -13.05 -0.58
C PHE A 68 6.42 -11.78 -1.27
N ALA A 69 7.70 -11.76 -1.61
CA ALA A 69 8.44 -10.56 -1.99
C ALA A 69 7.92 -9.89 -3.29
N GLY A 70 7.18 -10.62 -4.12
CA GLY A 70 6.72 -10.12 -5.42
C GLY A 70 7.87 -9.63 -6.27
N ALA A 71 7.71 -8.46 -6.89
CA ALA A 71 8.77 -7.83 -7.68
C ALA A 71 9.74 -6.98 -6.83
N GLY A 72 9.72 -7.10 -5.51
CA GLY A 72 10.66 -6.45 -4.61
C GLY A 72 10.35 -5.01 -4.24
N GLY A 73 9.09 -4.58 -4.33
CA GLY A 73 8.74 -3.19 -4.01
C GLY A 73 9.07 -2.81 -2.57
N LEU A 74 8.72 -3.67 -1.60
CA LEU A 74 9.06 -3.48 -0.19
C LEU A 74 10.57 -3.65 0.01
N ALA A 75 11.19 -4.72 -0.52
CA ALA A 75 12.63 -4.99 -0.40
C ALA A 75 13.50 -3.81 -0.87
N VAL A 76 13.19 -3.23 -2.04
CA VAL A 76 13.90 -2.05 -2.56
C VAL A 76 13.71 -0.84 -1.64
N GLY A 77 12.51 -0.68 -1.09
CA GLY A 77 12.26 0.37 -0.10
C GLY A 77 13.09 0.19 1.17
N LEU A 78 13.13 -1.02 1.72
CA LEU A 78 13.93 -1.37 2.90
C LEU A 78 15.43 -1.21 2.61
N GLU A 79 15.92 -1.63 1.42
CA GLU A 79 17.30 -1.41 0.99
C GLU A 79 17.64 0.09 0.95
N LYS A 80 16.75 0.93 0.41
CA LYS A 80 16.91 2.40 0.40
C LYS A 80 16.93 3.02 1.80
N ALA A 81 16.33 2.36 2.79
CA ALA A 81 16.41 2.76 4.20
C ALA A 81 17.68 2.27 4.89
N GLY A 82 18.52 1.48 4.21
CA GLY A 82 19.78 0.97 4.71
C GLY A 82 19.71 -0.41 5.39
N LEU A 83 18.63 -1.17 5.17
CA LEU A 83 18.53 -2.57 5.57
C LEU A 83 19.08 -3.48 4.46
N LYS A 84 19.56 -4.67 4.83
CA LYS A 84 20.09 -5.68 3.90
C LYS A 84 19.14 -6.86 3.76
N CYS A 85 18.53 -7.05 2.60
CA CYS A 85 17.75 -8.24 2.31
C CYS A 85 18.69 -9.44 2.15
N VAL A 86 18.63 -10.40 3.08
CA VAL A 86 19.47 -11.61 3.06
C VAL A 86 18.81 -12.75 2.32
N ALA A 87 17.47 -12.84 2.37
CA ALA A 87 16.71 -13.80 1.58
C ALA A 87 15.31 -13.24 1.27
N LEU A 88 14.76 -13.63 0.12
CA LEU A 88 13.43 -13.25 -0.35
C LEU A 88 12.71 -14.49 -0.87
N ASN A 89 11.56 -14.84 -0.29
CA ASN A 89 10.73 -15.93 -0.81
C ASN A 89 9.66 -15.39 -1.76
N GLU A 90 9.50 -16.07 -2.89
CA GLU A 90 8.45 -15.79 -3.88
C GLU A 90 8.14 -17.04 -4.69
N ILE A 91 6.87 -17.27 -5.01
CA ILE A 91 6.40 -18.40 -5.81
C ILE A 91 6.30 -18.10 -7.31
N ASP A 92 6.06 -16.82 -7.67
CA ASP A 92 5.92 -16.41 -9.08
C ASP A 92 7.29 -16.34 -9.75
N LYS A 93 7.54 -17.26 -10.70
CA LYS A 93 8.81 -17.35 -11.43
C LYS A 93 9.27 -16.06 -12.09
N TRP A 94 8.32 -15.23 -12.58
CA TRP A 94 8.66 -13.98 -13.24
C TRP A 94 9.07 -12.90 -12.23
N ALA A 95 8.44 -12.89 -11.08
CA ALA A 95 8.86 -12.06 -9.96
C ALA A 95 10.25 -12.48 -9.45
N CYS A 96 10.51 -13.78 -9.29
CA CYS A 96 11.85 -14.30 -8.93
C CYS A 96 12.91 -13.88 -9.94
N GLN A 97 12.62 -13.98 -11.25
CA GLN A 97 13.53 -13.51 -12.30
C GLN A 97 13.76 -12.00 -12.23
N THR A 98 12.71 -11.22 -11.93
CA THR A 98 12.83 -9.78 -11.71
C THR A 98 13.79 -9.48 -10.56
N LEU A 99 13.65 -10.14 -9.42
CA LEU A 99 14.52 -9.96 -8.26
C LEU A 99 15.98 -10.28 -8.60
N ARG A 100 16.25 -11.47 -9.15
CA ARG A 100 17.61 -11.91 -9.52
C ARG A 100 18.27 -11.00 -10.56
N LYS A 101 17.51 -10.51 -11.54
CA LYS A 101 18.02 -9.63 -12.59
C LYS A 101 18.46 -8.28 -12.05
N ASN A 102 17.78 -7.73 -11.07
CA ASN A 102 18.05 -6.40 -10.53
C ASN A 102 18.99 -6.44 -9.33
N ARG A 103 19.02 -7.55 -8.59
CA ARG A 103 19.87 -7.76 -7.42
C ARG A 103 20.47 -9.17 -7.43
N PRO A 104 21.53 -9.41 -8.22
CA PRO A 104 22.16 -10.73 -8.30
C PRO A 104 22.67 -11.26 -6.95
N ASN A 105 22.93 -10.37 -6.00
CA ASN A 105 23.42 -10.72 -4.66
C ASN A 105 22.32 -11.07 -3.67
N TRP A 106 21.04 -10.93 -4.03
CA TRP A 106 19.94 -11.36 -3.18
C TRP A 106 19.72 -12.86 -3.30
N THR A 107 19.58 -13.55 -2.17
CA THR A 107 19.17 -14.95 -2.15
C THR A 107 17.67 -15.03 -2.40
N VAL A 108 17.27 -15.46 -3.61
CA VAL A 108 15.84 -15.63 -3.97
C VAL A 108 15.45 -17.09 -3.80
N LEU A 109 14.65 -17.37 -2.76
CA LEU A 109 14.05 -18.65 -2.44
C LEU A 109 12.76 -18.80 -3.27
N GLU A 110 12.89 -19.33 -4.49
CA GLU A 110 11.77 -19.56 -5.40
C GLU A 110 11.03 -20.83 -5.02
N GLY A 111 9.74 -20.72 -4.72
CA GLY A 111 8.89 -21.86 -4.38
C GLY A 111 7.74 -21.51 -3.43
N ASP A 112 6.88 -22.50 -3.19
CA ASP A 112 5.82 -22.35 -2.19
C ASP A 112 6.46 -22.27 -0.80
N ILE A 113 6.07 -21.25 -0.04
CA ILE A 113 6.56 -21.05 1.33
C ILE A 113 6.32 -22.26 2.24
N LYS A 114 5.31 -23.08 1.95
CA LYS A 114 4.98 -24.29 2.70
C LYS A 114 6.09 -25.36 2.65
N ASP A 115 6.86 -25.34 1.56
CA ASP A 115 7.92 -26.31 1.31
C ASP A 115 9.29 -25.81 1.80
N LEU A 116 9.36 -24.59 2.37
CA LEU A 116 10.60 -23.97 2.81
C LEU A 116 10.77 -24.06 4.33
N ASP A 117 12.00 -24.33 4.76
CA ASP A 117 12.46 -24.31 6.15
C ASP A 117 13.30 -23.03 6.38
N PHE A 118 12.98 -22.30 7.43
CA PHE A 118 13.68 -21.05 7.78
C PHE A 118 14.52 -21.19 9.04
N THR A 119 14.69 -22.39 9.58
CA THR A 119 15.46 -22.64 10.81
C THR A 119 16.94 -22.23 10.69
N ASP A 120 17.51 -22.30 9.49
CA ASP A 120 18.87 -21.79 9.22
C ASP A 120 19.03 -20.30 9.50
N TYR A 121 17.95 -19.53 9.50
CA TYR A 121 17.91 -18.09 9.80
C TYR A 121 17.62 -17.81 11.27
N HIS A 122 17.47 -18.83 12.13
CA HIS A 122 17.12 -18.68 13.54
C HIS A 122 18.09 -17.74 14.28
N ASN A 123 17.58 -16.65 14.88
CA ASN A 123 18.33 -15.61 15.58
C ASN A 123 19.44 -14.92 14.72
N LYS A 124 19.42 -15.08 13.40
CA LYS A 124 20.41 -14.48 12.49
C LYS A 124 19.85 -13.31 11.67
N VAL A 125 18.55 -13.07 11.74
CA VAL A 125 17.84 -12.04 10.97
C VAL A 125 17.17 -11.06 11.93
N ASP A 126 17.33 -9.77 11.66
CA ASP A 126 16.80 -8.72 12.52
C ASP A 126 15.29 -8.48 12.28
N VAL A 127 14.82 -8.72 11.05
CA VAL A 127 13.43 -8.43 10.65
C VAL A 127 12.91 -9.51 9.70
N VAL A 128 11.70 -10.02 9.96
CA VAL A 128 10.92 -10.77 8.97
C VAL A 128 9.80 -9.86 8.48
N THR A 129 9.69 -9.70 7.15
CA THR A 129 8.59 -8.95 6.52
C THR A 129 7.78 -9.87 5.60
N GLY A 130 6.49 -9.54 5.36
CA GLY A 130 5.70 -10.30 4.40
C GLY A 130 4.39 -9.61 4.03
N GLY A 131 4.12 -9.56 2.71
CA GLY A 131 2.86 -9.11 2.12
C GLY A 131 1.99 -10.30 1.73
N PHE A 132 1.47 -11.03 2.70
CA PHE A 132 0.67 -12.24 2.45
C PHE A 132 -0.70 -11.90 1.84
N PRO A 133 -1.23 -12.73 0.90
CA PRO A 133 -2.58 -12.57 0.35
C PRO A 133 -3.65 -12.68 1.43
N CYS A 134 -4.71 -11.85 1.31
CA CYS A 134 -5.89 -11.94 2.18
C CYS A 134 -6.67 -13.22 1.85
N GLN A 135 -6.65 -14.19 2.76
CA GLN A 135 -7.42 -15.44 2.68
C GLN A 135 -8.31 -15.56 3.91
N ALA A 136 -9.51 -16.11 3.73
CA ALA A 136 -10.39 -16.42 4.85
C ALA A 136 -9.80 -17.55 5.70
N PHE A 137 -9.94 -17.44 7.01
CA PHE A 137 -9.72 -18.57 7.90
C PHE A 137 -10.94 -19.51 7.86
N SER A 138 -10.73 -20.82 7.79
CA SER A 138 -11.83 -21.76 7.99
C SER A 138 -12.14 -21.86 9.49
N TYR A 139 -13.23 -21.21 9.91
CA TYR A 139 -13.67 -21.21 11.31
C TYR A 139 -14.31 -22.57 11.67
N ALA A 140 -13.50 -23.57 11.96
CA ALA A 140 -13.98 -24.88 12.40
C ALA A 140 -14.04 -25.04 13.95
N GLY A 141 -13.71 -23.99 14.73
CA GLY A 141 -13.64 -24.07 16.18
C GLY A 141 -13.85 -22.76 16.94
N LYS A 142 -14.02 -22.86 18.27
CA LYS A 142 -14.27 -21.73 19.18
C LYS A 142 -13.01 -20.93 19.60
N LYS A 143 -11.81 -21.38 19.25
CA LYS A 143 -10.52 -20.72 19.56
C LYS A 143 -9.76 -20.52 18.28
N LEU A 144 -9.47 -19.26 17.93
CA LEU A 144 -8.64 -18.87 16.79
C LEU A 144 -7.17 -18.97 17.19
N GLY A 145 -6.60 -20.16 17.15
CA GLY A 145 -5.19 -20.40 17.43
C GLY A 145 -4.39 -20.76 16.17
N LEU A 146 -3.06 -20.92 16.34
CA LEU A 146 -2.13 -21.29 15.27
C LEU A 146 -2.57 -22.57 14.53
N ALA A 147 -3.14 -23.56 15.26
CA ALA A 147 -3.62 -24.81 14.68
C ALA A 147 -4.82 -24.62 13.73
N ASP A 148 -5.70 -23.65 13.98
CA ASP A 148 -6.89 -23.38 13.17
C ASP A 148 -6.56 -22.61 11.87
N ALA A 149 -5.42 -21.90 11.86
CA ALA A 149 -4.94 -21.16 10.70
C ALA A 149 -4.17 -22.01 9.69
N ARG A 150 -3.89 -23.29 9.99
CA ARG A 150 -3.13 -24.19 9.12
C ARG A 150 -3.71 -24.20 7.70
N GLY A 151 -2.81 -24.12 6.72
CA GLY A 151 -3.15 -24.07 5.31
C GLY A 151 -3.38 -22.67 4.75
N THR A 152 -3.40 -21.62 5.58
CA THR A 152 -3.41 -20.23 5.12
C THR A 152 -1.98 -19.69 4.94
N LEU A 153 -1.82 -18.72 4.03
CA LEU A 153 -0.50 -18.10 3.83
C LEU A 153 -0.09 -17.19 5.01
N PHE A 154 -1.03 -16.72 5.81
CA PHE A 154 -0.70 -16.05 7.08
C PHE A 154 -0.12 -17.02 8.11
N TYR A 155 -0.60 -18.27 8.16
CA TYR A 155 -0.01 -19.30 9.01
C TYR A 155 1.47 -19.52 8.65
N GLU A 156 1.76 -19.59 7.36
CA GLU A 156 3.14 -19.77 6.89
C GLU A 156 4.02 -18.54 7.21
N PHE A 157 3.47 -17.34 7.14
CA PHE A 157 4.17 -16.14 7.65
C PHE A 157 4.49 -16.28 9.15
N ALA A 158 3.50 -16.66 9.95
CA ALA A 158 3.68 -16.81 11.40
C ALA A 158 4.67 -17.96 11.74
N ARG A 159 4.63 -19.09 11.01
CA ARG A 159 5.59 -20.18 11.12
C ARG A 159 7.02 -19.71 10.83
N ALA A 160 7.22 -19.00 9.72
CA ALA A 160 8.53 -18.46 9.38
C ALA A 160 9.02 -17.45 10.44
N VAL A 161 8.15 -16.61 10.98
CA VAL A 161 8.48 -15.69 12.10
C VAL A 161 8.91 -16.49 13.34
N GLN A 162 8.22 -17.58 13.66
CA GLN A 162 8.57 -18.45 14.80
C GLN A 162 9.90 -19.15 14.58
N GLU A 163 10.16 -19.70 13.40
CA GLU A 163 11.41 -20.38 13.04
C GLU A 163 12.61 -19.42 13.06
N VAL A 164 12.44 -18.22 12.50
CA VAL A 164 13.51 -17.21 12.43
C VAL A 164 13.73 -16.49 13.78
N ASN A 165 12.69 -16.31 14.58
CA ASN A 165 12.69 -15.63 15.89
C ASN A 165 13.29 -14.20 15.85
N PRO A 166 12.90 -13.33 14.91
CA PRO A 166 13.47 -11.98 14.81
C PRO A 166 13.02 -11.07 15.96
N PRO A 167 13.76 -10.01 16.31
CA PRO A 167 13.31 -8.97 17.25
C PRO A 167 11.98 -8.32 16.86
N ILE A 168 11.73 -8.18 15.55
CA ILE A 168 10.53 -7.51 15.01
C ILE A 168 10.07 -8.21 13.72
N CYS A 169 8.76 -8.32 13.53
CA CYS A 169 8.16 -8.75 12.27
C CYS A 169 7.15 -7.73 11.74
N ILE A 170 7.03 -7.63 10.42
CA ILE A 170 6.13 -6.69 9.72
C ILE A 170 5.24 -7.47 8.75
N GLY A 171 3.93 -7.44 9.01
CA GLY A 171 2.92 -7.94 8.07
C GLY A 171 2.29 -6.79 7.28
N GLU A 172 2.23 -6.89 5.96
CA GLU A 172 1.53 -5.95 5.09
C GLU A 172 0.29 -6.59 4.48
N ASN A 173 -0.81 -5.83 4.42
CA ASN A 173 -2.02 -6.28 3.73
C ASN A 173 -2.85 -5.11 3.21
N VAL A 174 -3.90 -5.41 2.46
CA VAL A 174 -4.86 -4.41 2.00
C VAL A 174 -5.74 -3.92 3.15
N ARG A 175 -6.18 -2.66 3.10
CA ARG A 175 -7.10 -2.07 4.09
C ARG A 175 -8.38 -2.92 4.30
N GLY A 176 -8.84 -3.62 3.24
CA GLY A 176 -10.05 -4.46 3.31
C GLY A 176 -10.00 -5.53 4.39
N LEU A 177 -8.80 -5.94 4.83
CA LEU A 177 -8.63 -6.90 5.93
C LEU A 177 -9.30 -6.44 7.24
N LEU A 178 -9.38 -5.14 7.50
CA LEU A 178 -10.03 -4.58 8.70
C LEU A 178 -11.51 -4.97 8.83
N SER A 179 -12.20 -5.13 7.72
CA SER A 179 -13.63 -5.48 7.69
C SER A 179 -13.89 -6.90 7.19
N HIS A 180 -12.84 -7.64 6.85
CA HIS A 180 -12.97 -9.00 6.36
C HIS A 180 -13.61 -9.88 7.44
N GLU A 181 -14.72 -10.56 7.08
CA GLU A 181 -15.54 -11.37 8.00
C GLU A 181 -15.90 -10.65 9.31
N GLY A 182 -16.26 -9.36 9.20
CA GLY A 182 -16.60 -8.54 10.37
C GLY A 182 -15.43 -8.27 11.31
N GLY A 183 -14.17 -8.35 10.81
CA GLY A 183 -12.95 -8.13 11.59
C GLY A 183 -12.36 -9.39 12.22
N LYS A 184 -13.04 -10.53 12.15
CA LYS A 184 -12.59 -11.80 12.77
C LYS A 184 -11.26 -12.28 12.23
N THR A 185 -11.04 -12.14 10.92
CA THR A 185 -9.77 -12.53 10.27
C THR A 185 -8.57 -11.81 10.90
N LEU A 186 -8.68 -10.48 11.09
CA LEU A 186 -7.63 -9.71 11.73
C LEU A 186 -7.42 -10.13 13.18
N GLN A 187 -8.50 -10.34 13.95
CA GLN A 187 -8.41 -10.79 15.34
C GLN A 187 -7.68 -12.14 15.44
N GLY A 188 -7.96 -13.08 14.53
CA GLY A 188 -7.25 -14.36 14.46
C GLY A 188 -5.75 -14.17 14.21
N MET A 189 -5.38 -13.28 13.28
CA MET A 189 -3.97 -12.95 13.00
C MET A 189 -3.25 -12.39 14.23
N LEU A 190 -3.90 -11.47 14.97
CA LEU A 190 -3.35 -10.89 16.20
C LEU A 190 -3.14 -11.96 17.28
N SER A 191 -4.12 -12.87 17.46
CA SER A 191 -4.02 -13.98 18.41
C SER A 191 -2.88 -14.94 18.08
N ILE A 192 -2.66 -15.23 16.80
CA ILE A 192 -1.58 -16.13 16.35
C ILE A 192 -0.22 -15.49 16.61
N LEU A 193 -0.04 -14.19 16.32
CA LEU A 193 1.21 -13.49 16.63
C LEU A 193 1.48 -13.47 18.15
N ASP A 194 0.44 -13.29 18.96
CA ASP A 194 0.57 -13.37 20.42
C ASP A 194 0.97 -14.77 20.88
N GLU A 195 0.37 -15.82 20.32
CA GLU A 195 0.66 -17.25 20.62
C GLU A 195 2.12 -17.59 20.31
N ILE A 196 2.68 -17.11 19.21
CA ILE A 196 4.07 -17.34 18.82
C ILE A 196 5.08 -16.43 19.51
N GLY A 197 4.64 -15.62 20.50
CA GLY A 197 5.54 -14.84 21.35
C GLY A 197 5.77 -13.39 20.91
N TYR A 198 4.85 -12.78 20.14
CA TYR A 198 4.98 -11.38 19.70
C TYR A 198 3.83 -10.50 20.23
N ASN A 199 4.19 -9.36 20.81
CA ASN A 199 3.26 -8.29 21.12
C ASN A 199 2.97 -7.48 19.85
N VAL A 200 1.70 -7.40 19.44
CA VAL A 200 1.33 -6.61 18.26
C VAL A 200 1.09 -5.16 18.67
N VAL A 201 1.88 -4.26 18.08
CA VAL A 201 1.67 -2.81 18.20
C VAL A 201 0.31 -2.43 17.59
N PRO A 202 -0.42 -1.42 18.13
CA PRO A 202 -1.64 -0.95 17.51
C PRO A 202 -1.42 -0.69 16.01
N PHE A 203 -2.08 -1.49 15.18
CA PHE A 203 -1.89 -1.47 13.72
C PHE A 203 -2.32 -0.16 13.09
N GLN A 204 -1.72 0.20 11.98
CA GLN A 204 -2.07 1.41 11.22
C GLN A 204 -2.35 1.12 9.75
N VAL A 205 -3.25 1.92 9.17
CA VAL A 205 -3.44 1.99 7.71
C VAL A 205 -2.65 3.16 7.19
N LEU A 206 -1.55 2.88 6.51
CA LEU A 206 -0.71 3.89 5.90
C LEU A 206 -1.26 4.25 4.51
N LYS A 207 -1.41 5.56 4.26
CA LYS A 207 -1.81 6.11 2.96
C LYS A 207 -0.56 6.46 2.18
N ALA A 208 -0.27 5.75 1.11
CA ALA A 208 0.95 5.92 0.33
C ALA A 208 1.19 7.37 -0.13
N ILE A 209 0.11 8.12 -0.43
CA ILE A 209 0.21 9.55 -0.80
C ILE A 209 0.92 10.41 0.25
N ASN A 210 0.93 10.01 1.51
CA ASN A 210 1.60 10.73 2.60
C ASN A 210 3.07 10.31 2.76
N TYR A 211 3.60 9.47 1.88
CA TYR A 211 4.95 8.90 1.95
C TYR A 211 5.65 8.98 0.59
N ASN A 212 5.54 10.15 -0.05
CA ASN A 212 6.20 10.45 -1.34
C ASN A 212 5.84 9.47 -2.46
N VAL A 213 4.59 9.01 -2.50
CA VAL A 213 4.04 8.12 -3.54
C VAL A 213 2.90 8.85 -4.27
N PRO A 214 2.97 9.06 -5.58
CA PRO A 214 1.95 9.75 -6.36
C PRO A 214 0.72 8.86 -6.64
N GLN A 215 0.25 8.12 -5.59
CA GLN A 215 -0.84 7.16 -5.72
C GLN A 215 -1.70 7.08 -4.46
N LYS A 216 -3.02 7.12 -4.61
CA LYS A 216 -4.01 6.89 -3.56
C LYS A 216 -4.12 5.38 -3.25
N ARG A 217 -3.14 4.85 -2.54
CA ARG A 217 -3.04 3.45 -2.12
C ARG A 217 -2.99 3.38 -0.60
N GLU A 218 -3.77 2.49 0.00
CA GLU A 218 -3.82 2.30 1.45
C GLU A 218 -3.36 0.88 1.79
N ARG A 219 -2.52 0.76 2.81
CA ARG A 219 -1.99 -0.52 3.30
C ARG A 219 -2.08 -0.62 4.80
N LEU A 220 -2.63 -1.72 5.26
CA LEU A 220 -2.59 -2.11 6.67
C LEU A 220 -1.20 -2.64 6.99
N ILE A 221 -0.58 -2.11 8.02
CA ILE A 221 0.71 -2.56 8.53
C ILE A 221 0.52 -3.12 9.94
N LEU A 222 0.89 -4.37 10.11
CA LEU A 222 0.95 -5.09 11.38
C LEU A 222 2.41 -5.14 11.82
N VAL A 223 2.69 -4.78 13.05
CA VAL A 223 4.04 -4.82 13.62
C VAL A 223 4.00 -5.71 14.86
N GLY A 224 4.74 -6.80 14.84
CA GLY A 224 4.95 -7.68 15.99
C GLY A 224 6.34 -7.47 16.57
N ILE A 225 6.40 -7.19 17.86
CA ILE A 225 7.66 -7.09 18.62
C ILE A 225 7.74 -8.29 19.53
N ARG A 226 8.88 -9.00 19.55
CA ARG A 226 9.08 -10.17 20.39
C ARG A 226 8.88 -9.81 21.89
N LYS A 227 8.17 -10.66 22.63
CA LYS A 227 7.66 -10.35 23.99
C LYS A 227 8.73 -10.05 25.04
N ASP A 228 9.97 -10.49 24.82
CA ASP A 228 11.13 -10.16 25.68
C ASP A 228 11.67 -8.73 25.50
N ILE A 229 11.14 -7.99 24.51
CA ILE A 229 11.61 -6.65 24.15
C ILE A 229 10.58 -5.61 24.62
N ASP A 230 10.96 -4.82 25.62
CA ASP A 230 10.15 -3.68 26.10
C ASP A 230 10.59 -2.39 25.40
N LEU A 231 10.22 -2.25 24.14
CA LEU A 231 10.49 -1.08 23.33
C LEU A 231 9.24 -0.67 22.52
N LYS A 232 9.07 0.64 22.37
CA LYS A 232 8.01 1.20 21.53
C LYS A 232 8.44 1.24 20.06
N TYR A 233 7.53 0.89 19.17
CA TYR A 233 7.64 1.13 17.74
C TYR A 233 6.85 2.37 17.34
N ASP A 234 7.47 3.28 16.62
CA ASP A 234 6.83 4.45 16.06
C ASP A 234 6.66 4.27 14.55
N TYR A 235 5.41 4.35 14.06
CA TYR A 235 5.14 4.37 12.64
C TYR A 235 5.73 5.61 11.96
N PRO A 236 6.01 5.58 10.64
CA PRO A 236 6.57 6.73 9.96
C PRO A 236 5.60 7.93 10.01
N THR A 237 6.16 9.11 10.24
CA THR A 237 5.40 10.37 10.24
C THR A 237 4.95 10.72 8.82
N PRO A 238 3.66 11.03 8.59
CA PRO A 238 3.17 11.40 7.27
C PRO A 238 3.69 12.77 6.83
N TYR A 239 4.10 12.87 5.57
CA TYR A 239 4.46 14.15 4.94
C TYR A 239 3.22 14.93 4.53
N LYS A 240 3.33 16.25 4.47
CA LYS A 240 2.25 17.15 4.02
C LYS A 240 2.19 17.25 2.51
N HIS A 241 3.34 17.22 1.85
CA HIS A 241 3.42 17.33 0.39
C HIS A 241 2.81 16.09 -0.25
N ILE A 242 1.94 16.30 -1.23
CA ILE A 242 1.29 15.24 -2.01
C ILE A 242 1.79 15.33 -3.44
N TYR A 243 2.53 14.30 -3.84
CA TYR A 243 2.99 14.15 -5.22
C TYR A 243 1.85 13.75 -6.14
N THR A 244 1.90 14.26 -7.37
CA THR A 244 0.88 14.10 -8.41
C THR A 244 1.37 13.15 -9.51
N LEU A 245 0.52 12.89 -10.50
CA LEU A 245 0.92 12.15 -11.69
C LEU A 245 2.03 12.88 -12.46
N HIS A 246 2.00 14.21 -12.49
CA HIS A 246 3.07 15.00 -13.12
C HIS A 246 4.44 14.68 -12.50
N ASP A 247 4.51 14.64 -11.18
CA ASP A 247 5.75 14.33 -10.45
C ASP A 247 6.24 12.90 -10.70
N ALA A 248 5.33 11.96 -11.00
CA ALA A 248 5.70 10.60 -11.36
C ALA A 248 6.29 10.51 -12.77
N LEU A 249 5.74 11.26 -13.74
CA LEU A 249 6.02 11.03 -15.16
C LEU A 249 6.95 12.09 -15.77
N LYS A 250 7.12 13.23 -15.11
CA LYS A 250 7.97 14.33 -15.55
C LYS A 250 9.18 14.48 -14.65
N LYS A 251 10.21 15.12 -15.18
CA LYS A 251 11.40 15.49 -14.41
C LYS A 251 11.03 16.37 -13.22
N GLY A 252 11.54 16.05 -12.06
CA GLY A 252 11.27 16.76 -10.80
C GLY A 252 11.88 16.07 -9.60
N ASP A 253 11.30 16.22 -8.43
CA ASP A 253 11.83 15.72 -7.16
C ASP A 253 11.85 14.19 -7.04
N LEU A 254 10.93 13.50 -7.74
CA LEU A 254 10.87 12.03 -7.69
C LEU A 254 11.80 11.37 -8.71
N PHE A 255 12.01 12.00 -9.88
CA PHE A 255 12.79 11.44 -10.98
C PHE A 255 13.55 12.54 -11.72
N ASP A 256 14.81 12.25 -12.09
CA ASP A 256 15.75 13.22 -12.71
C ASP A 256 15.46 13.51 -14.19
N CYS A 257 14.55 12.77 -14.81
CA CYS A 257 14.16 12.91 -16.22
C CYS A 257 12.69 12.62 -16.43
N ASP A 258 12.14 12.96 -17.59
CA ASP A 258 10.82 12.50 -18.02
C ASP A 258 10.81 10.97 -18.11
N VAL A 259 9.60 10.37 -17.96
CA VAL A 259 9.48 8.91 -17.99
C VAL A 259 10.03 8.32 -19.30
N PRO A 260 10.96 7.35 -19.25
CA PRO A 260 11.48 6.70 -20.44
C PRO A 260 10.38 5.94 -21.20
N PRO A 261 10.45 5.91 -22.53
CA PRO A 261 9.54 5.09 -23.35
C PRO A 261 9.56 3.62 -22.91
N SER A 262 8.39 3.00 -22.88
CA SER A 262 8.28 1.57 -22.59
C SER A 262 7.05 0.95 -23.25
N VAL A 263 7.04 -0.37 -23.33
CA VAL A 263 5.88 -1.12 -23.79
C VAL A 263 4.67 -0.91 -22.88
N GLY A 264 3.48 -1.06 -23.42
CA GLY A 264 2.23 -0.96 -22.67
C GLY A 264 1.11 -1.79 -23.27
N SER A 265 -0.01 -1.86 -22.55
CA SER A 265 -1.26 -2.41 -23.08
C SER A 265 -2.01 -1.35 -23.88
N SER A 266 -2.91 -1.78 -24.75
CA SER A 266 -3.85 -0.92 -25.47
C SER A 266 -5.28 -1.20 -25.03
N TYR A 267 -6.17 -0.24 -25.21
CA TYR A 267 -7.60 -0.47 -25.09
C TYR A 267 -8.17 -1.03 -26.41
N PRO A 268 -9.23 -1.86 -26.35
CA PRO A 268 -10.03 -2.17 -27.53
C PRO A 268 -10.63 -0.89 -28.13
N LYS A 269 -10.84 -0.86 -29.45
CA LYS A 269 -11.37 0.32 -30.15
C LYS A 269 -12.68 0.85 -29.55
N SER A 270 -13.62 -0.03 -29.23
CA SER A 270 -14.89 0.33 -28.58
C SER A 270 -14.73 1.02 -27.23
N LYS A 271 -13.64 0.77 -26.54
CA LYS A 271 -13.30 1.46 -25.26
C LYS A 271 -12.59 2.80 -25.54
N ILE A 272 -11.75 2.87 -26.55
CA ILE A 272 -11.10 4.12 -26.98
C ILE A 272 -12.16 5.16 -27.33
N ASP A 273 -13.15 4.80 -28.17
CA ASP A 273 -14.22 5.69 -28.61
C ASP A 273 -15.01 6.30 -27.43
N VAL A 274 -15.16 5.55 -26.32
CA VAL A 274 -15.81 6.05 -25.10
C VAL A 274 -14.85 6.91 -24.25
N LEU A 275 -13.61 6.46 -24.07
CA LEU A 275 -12.63 7.14 -23.23
C LEU A 275 -12.15 8.46 -23.84
N ASP A 276 -12.21 8.63 -25.17
CA ASP A 276 -11.92 9.90 -25.86
C ASP A 276 -12.87 11.03 -25.44
N LEU A 277 -14.09 10.67 -25.05
CA LEU A 277 -15.09 11.63 -24.57
C LEU A 277 -14.93 11.99 -23.10
N VAL A 278 -14.06 11.28 -22.36
CA VAL A 278 -13.83 11.54 -20.94
C VAL A 278 -12.74 12.59 -20.77
N PRO A 279 -13.04 13.76 -20.18
CA PRO A 279 -12.05 14.81 -19.95
C PRO A 279 -11.00 14.38 -18.92
N PRO A 280 -9.82 15.05 -18.84
CA PRO A 280 -8.87 14.87 -17.75
C PRO A 280 -9.56 15.02 -16.39
N LYS A 281 -9.22 14.16 -15.41
CA LYS A 281 -9.89 14.01 -14.10
C LYS A 281 -11.32 13.46 -14.17
N GLY A 282 -11.87 13.25 -15.37
CA GLY A 282 -13.20 12.73 -15.58
C GLY A 282 -13.31 11.21 -15.40
N TYR A 283 -14.52 10.73 -15.43
CA TYR A 283 -14.88 9.32 -15.36
C TYR A 283 -16.23 9.08 -16.05
N TRP A 284 -16.76 7.87 -16.03
CA TRP A 284 -17.96 7.49 -16.76
C TRP A 284 -19.17 8.43 -16.61
N ARG A 285 -19.29 9.19 -15.50
CA ARG A 285 -20.40 10.14 -15.28
C ARG A 285 -20.26 11.46 -16.05
N ASP A 286 -19.08 11.72 -16.57
CA ASP A 286 -18.81 12.91 -17.38
C ASP A 286 -19.12 12.69 -18.86
N LEU A 287 -19.52 11.45 -19.23
CA LEU A 287 -20.01 11.10 -20.57
C LEU A 287 -21.43 11.60 -20.81
N PRO A 288 -21.87 11.77 -22.08
CA PRO A 288 -23.28 11.95 -22.43
C PRO A 288 -24.16 10.82 -21.87
N LEU A 289 -25.40 11.12 -21.49
CA LEU A 289 -26.27 10.19 -20.72
C LEU A 289 -26.57 8.90 -21.48
N ASP A 290 -26.75 8.97 -22.79
CA ASP A 290 -26.96 7.81 -23.67
C ASP A 290 -25.73 6.90 -23.67
N ILE A 291 -24.54 7.46 -23.80
CA ILE A 291 -23.27 6.75 -23.75
C ILE A 291 -23.03 6.16 -22.35
N GLN A 292 -23.36 6.90 -21.26
CA GLN A 292 -23.30 6.33 -19.90
C GLN A 292 -24.13 5.05 -19.80
N LYS A 293 -25.39 5.08 -20.26
CA LYS A 293 -26.31 3.93 -20.21
C LYS A 293 -25.77 2.75 -21.04
N GLN A 294 -25.33 3.04 -22.27
CA GLN A 294 -24.77 2.02 -23.15
C GLN A 294 -23.50 1.37 -22.60
N PHE A 295 -22.54 2.18 -22.14
CA PHE A 295 -21.25 1.73 -21.64
C PHE A 295 -21.36 0.98 -20.32
N MET A 296 -22.18 1.45 -19.41
CA MET A 296 -22.39 0.86 -18.09
C MET A 296 -23.33 -0.36 -18.13
N GLY A 297 -24.27 -0.39 -19.08
CA GLY A 297 -25.32 -1.42 -19.15
C GLY A 297 -26.09 -1.55 -17.84
N GLY A 298 -26.37 -2.76 -17.38
CA GLY A 298 -27.08 -3.00 -16.12
C GLY A 298 -26.40 -2.37 -14.89
N SER A 299 -25.09 -2.17 -14.92
CA SER A 299 -24.36 -1.49 -13.85
C SER A 299 -24.73 -0.02 -13.68
N PHE A 300 -25.34 0.62 -14.68
CA PHE A 300 -25.79 2.01 -14.59
C PHE A 300 -26.80 2.21 -13.46
N TYR A 301 -27.71 1.27 -13.27
CA TYR A 301 -28.79 1.33 -12.30
C TYR A 301 -28.40 0.84 -10.89
N LEU A 302 -27.22 0.24 -10.73
CA LEU A 302 -26.73 -0.24 -9.45
C LEU A 302 -26.13 0.89 -8.62
N GLY A 303 -26.26 0.83 -7.30
CA GLY A 303 -25.66 1.76 -6.35
C GLY A 303 -24.12 1.77 -6.38
N GLY A 304 -23.50 2.69 -5.66
CA GLY A 304 -22.05 2.85 -5.53
C GLY A 304 -21.46 3.95 -6.41
N GLY A 305 -20.30 4.46 -6.03
CA GLY A 305 -19.66 5.60 -6.70
C GLY A 305 -19.02 5.27 -8.05
N LYS A 306 -18.50 4.04 -8.21
CA LYS A 306 -17.90 3.52 -9.45
C LYS A 306 -16.87 4.47 -10.10
N THR A 307 -16.17 5.24 -9.27
CA THR A 307 -15.26 6.33 -9.69
C THR A 307 -14.01 5.85 -10.43
N GLY A 308 -13.78 4.53 -10.49
CA GLY A 308 -12.68 3.92 -11.23
C GLY A 308 -13.04 3.47 -12.65
N ILE A 309 -14.32 3.59 -13.06
CA ILE A 309 -14.78 3.16 -14.38
C ILE A 309 -14.60 4.32 -15.38
N ALA A 310 -14.05 4.03 -16.56
CA ALA A 310 -13.69 5.02 -17.58
C ALA A 310 -12.94 6.22 -16.98
N ARG A 311 -11.98 5.98 -16.09
CA ARG A 311 -11.28 7.02 -15.37
C ARG A 311 -10.05 7.51 -16.14
N ARG A 312 -10.06 8.77 -16.57
CA ARG A 312 -8.89 9.50 -17.08
C ARG A 312 -8.25 10.27 -15.91
N ILE A 313 -6.98 10.04 -15.68
CA ILE A 313 -6.25 10.70 -14.58
C ILE A 313 -5.84 12.09 -15.03
N GLY A 314 -5.79 13.06 -14.10
CA GLY A 314 -5.24 14.41 -14.36
C GLY A 314 -3.77 14.51 -13.97
N TRP A 315 -3.05 15.44 -14.61
CA TRP A 315 -1.63 15.70 -14.29
C TRP A 315 -1.43 16.16 -12.85
N ASP A 316 -2.35 16.96 -12.32
CA ASP A 316 -2.28 17.64 -11.01
C ASP A 316 -3.00 16.87 -9.89
N GLU A 317 -3.21 15.57 -10.05
CA GLU A 317 -3.72 14.70 -8.99
C GLU A 317 -2.85 13.44 -8.84
N PRO A 318 -2.79 12.84 -7.63
CA PRO A 318 -2.19 11.52 -7.48
C PRO A 318 -3.04 10.46 -8.19
N CYS A 319 -2.38 9.49 -8.82
CA CYS A 319 -3.06 8.38 -9.49
C CYS A 319 -3.92 7.59 -8.48
N LEU A 320 -5.00 6.98 -8.94
CA LEU A 320 -5.75 6.02 -8.13
C LEU A 320 -4.93 4.72 -7.96
N THR A 321 -5.35 3.89 -7.00
CA THR A 321 -4.69 2.59 -6.78
C THR A 321 -4.51 1.81 -8.07
N LEU A 322 -3.28 1.47 -8.41
CA LEU A 322 -2.96 0.60 -9.53
C LEU A 322 -3.31 -0.85 -9.19
N THR A 323 -3.82 -1.57 -10.19
CA THR A 323 -4.20 -2.98 -10.10
C THR A 323 -3.30 -3.84 -11.00
N CYS A 324 -3.50 -5.16 -10.98
CA CYS A 324 -2.69 -6.09 -11.78
C CYS A 324 -2.95 -6.00 -13.29
N SER A 325 -4.02 -5.30 -13.71
CA SER A 325 -4.37 -5.09 -15.12
C SER A 325 -4.81 -3.65 -15.36
N PRO A 326 -4.10 -2.88 -16.19
CA PRO A 326 -4.38 -1.47 -16.40
C PRO A 326 -5.63 -1.21 -17.26
N ALA A 327 -6.11 -2.22 -17.97
CA ALA A 327 -7.25 -2.13 -18.90
C ALA A 327 -8.55 -2.76 -18.34
N GLN A 328 -8.56 -3.16 -17.07
CA GLN A 328 -9.73 -3.79 -16.45
C GLN A 328 -10.89 -2.79 -16.31
N LYS A 329 -12.12 -3.20 -16.70
CA LYS A 329 -13.30 -2.33 -16.82
C LYS A 329 -13.66 -1.52 -15.56
N GLN A 330 -13.34 -2.00 -14.38
CA GLN A 330 -13.72 -1.32 -13.13
C GLN A 330 -12.61 -0.46 -12.54
N THR A 331 -11.42 -0.54 -13.10
CA THR A 331 -10.21 0.06 -12.56
C THR A 331 -9.32 0.67 -13.65
N GLU A 332 -9.93 1.20 -14.70
CA GLU A 332 -9.20 1.91 -15.75
C GLU A 332 -8.38 3.05 -15.16
N ARG A 333 -7.19 3.22 -15.72
CA ARG A 333 -6.29 4.34 -15.43
C ARG A 333 -5.77 4.85 -16.77
N CYS A 334 -6.61 5.68 -17.44
CA CYS A 334 -6.28 6.28 -18.71
C CYS A 334 -5.28 7.42 -18.52
N HIS A 335 -4.28 7.49 -19.40
CA HIS A 335 -3.32 8.60 -19.44
C HIS A 335 -4.04 9.94 -19.65
N PRO A 336 -3.56 11.07 -19.08
CA PRO A 336 -4.25 12.35 -19.18
C PRO A 336 -4.47 12.83 -20.64
N ASP A 337 -3.44 12.74 -21.45
CA ASP A 337 -3.44 13.33 -22.83
C ASP A 337 -3.71 12.28 -23.93
N GLU A 338 -3.44 11.01 -23.64
CA GLU A 338 -3.55 9.94 -24.61
C GLU A 338 -4.58 8.90 -24.17
N THR A 339 -5.43 8.43 -25.08
CA THR A 339 -6.45 7.42 -24.74
C THR A 339 -5.85 6.02 -24.76
N ARG A 340 -5.03 5.78 -23.79
CA ARG A 340 -4.38 4.50 -23.51
C ARG A 340 -4.19 4.24 -22.01
N PRO A 341 -3.99 2.99 -21.60
CA PRO A 341 -3.47 2.69 -20.27
C PRO A 341 -2.06 3.28 -20.11
N PHE A 342 -1.63 3.46 -18.85
CA PHE A 342 -0.23 3.76 -18.58
C PHE A 342 0.68 2.63 -19.07
N THR A 343 1.83 2.95 -19.65
CA THR A 343 2.88 1.99 -20.02
C THR A 343 3.48 1.31 -18.77
N VAL A 344 4.27 0.26 -18.97
CA VAL A 344 4.90 -0.46 -17.86
C VAL A 344 5.79 0.47 -17.03
N ARG A 345 6.56 1.36 -17.65
CA ARG A 345 7.45 2.29 -16.93
C ARG A 345 6.66 3.38 -16.20
N GLU A 346 5.63 3.93 -16.81
CA GLU A 346 4.71 4.86 -16.14
C GLU A 346 4.07 4.21 -14.91
N TYR A 347 3.61 2.96 -15.04
CA TYR A 347 3.06 2.18 -13.95
C TYR A 347 4.05 1.96 -12.82
N ALA A 348 5.32 1.65 -13.16
CA ALA A 348 6.40 1.44 -12.21
C ALA A 348 6.76 2.74 -11.46
N ARG A 349 6.84 3.88 -12.16
CA ARG A 349 7.10 5.17 -11.53
C ARG A 349 5.99 5.63 -10.59
N ILE A 350 4.72 5.35 -10.91
CA ILE A 350 3.59 5.62 -10.01
C ILE A 350 3.71 4.80 -8.71
N GLN A 351 4.34 3.62 -8.76
CA GLN A 351 4.72 2.81 -7.59
C GLN A 351 6.12 3.16 -7.03
N THR A 352 6.72 4.21 -7.56
CA THR A 352 8.05 4.73 -7.16
C THR A 352 9.20 3.74 -7.31
N PHE A 353 9.09 2.76 -8.25
CA PHE A 353 10.24 1.96 -8.66
C PHE A 353 11.26 2.83 -9.41
N PRO A 354 12.57 2.61 -9.21
CA PRO A 354 13.60 3.29 -9.98
C PRO A 354 13.57 2.87 -11.46
N ASP A 355 14.07 3.73 -12.35
CA ASP A 355 13.98 3.50 -13.80
C ASP A 355 14.84 2.35 -14.30
N ASP A 356 15.91 2.06 -13.60
CA ASP A 356 16.80 0.92 -13.88
C ASP A 356 16.21 -0.43 -13.44
N TRP A 357 15.11 -0.43 -12.66
CA TRP A 357 14.45 -1.66 -12.23
C TRP A 357 13.72 -2.33 -13.40
N LYS A 358 14.20 -3.50 -13.81
CA LYS A 358 13.73 -4.22 -14.99
C LYS A 358 12.79 -5.37 -14.58
N PHE A 359 11.55 -5.33 -15.04
CA PHE A 359 10.58 -6.41 -14.82
C PHE A 359 10.74 -7.51 -15.87
N SER A 360 10.62 -8.77 -15.44
CA SER A 360 10.69 -9.96 -16.29
C SER A 360 9.29 -10.46 -16.67
N GLY A 361 9.21 -11.24 -17.75
CA GLY A 361 7.97 -11.82 -18.25
C GLY A 361 7.24 -10.96 -19.28
N SER A 362 6.06 -11.43 -19.71
CA SER A 362 5.20 -10.71 -20.64
C SER A 362 4.72 -9.37 -20.05
N VAL A 363 4.24 -8.47 -20.91
CA VAL A 363 3.67 -7.18 -20.49
C VAL A 363 2.59 -7.36 -19.39
N ALA A 364 1.73 -8.37 -19.51
CA ALA A 364 0.73 -8.69 -18.51
C ALA A 364 1.35 -9.11 -17.17
N GLN A 365 2.43 -9.90 -17.20
CA GLN A 365 3.17 -10.29 -15.99
C GLN A 365 3.88 -9.09 -15.35
N GLN A 366 4.41 -8.17 -16.12
CA GLN A 366 5.02 -6.96 -15.60
C GLN A 366 3.98 -6.07 -14.88
N TYR A 367 2.79 -5.85 -15.47
CA TYR A 367 1.71 -5.13 -14.78
C TYR A 367 1.24 -5.83 -13.50
N LYS A 368 1.12 -7.17 -13.52
CA LYS A 368 0.78 -7.96 -12.33
C LYS A 368 1.79 -7.74 -11.20
N GLN A 369 3.07 -7.79 -11.50
CA GLN A 369 4.15 -7.56 -10.54
C GLN A 369 4.08 -6.15 -9.94
N ILE A 370 3.92 -5.12 -10.77
CA ILE A 370 3.87 -3.72 -10.33
C ILE A 370 2.59 -3.45 -9.53
N GLY A 371 1.44 -3.94 -10.00
CA GLY A 371 0.14 -3.74 -9.33
C GLY A 371 0.07 -4.36 -7.94
N ASN A 372 0.71 -5.52 -7.74
CA ASN A 372 0.77 -6.19 -6.44
C ASN A 372 1.77 -5.54 -5.48
N ALA A 373 2.78 -4.84 -5.98
CA ALA A 373 3.87 -4.34 -5.16
C ALA A 373 3.43 -3.33 -4.08
N VAL A 374 4.13 -3.33 -2.96
CA VAL A 374 4.18 -2.18 -2.05
C VAL A 374 4.97 -1.08 -2.74
N PRO A 375 4.49 0.18 -2.77
CA PRO A 375 5.26 1.28 -3.34
C PRO A 375 6.63 1.42 -2.66
N VAL A 376 7.67 1.61 -3.47
CA VAL A 376 9.06 1.62 -2.96
C VAL A 376 9.27 2.71 -1.91
N ASN A 377 8.74 3.92 -2.12
CA ASN A 377 8.89 4.99 -1.15
C ASN A 377 8.11 4.71 0.15
N LEU A 378 6.95 4.06 0.10
CA LEU A 378 6.27 3.61 1.32
C LEU A 378 7.11 2.58 2.07
N GLY A 379 7.69 1.62 1.37
CA GLY A 379 8.63 0.64 1.94
C GLY A 379 9.85 1.30 2.59
N LYS A 380 10.38 2.35 1.97
CA LYS A 380 11.50 3.13 2.51
C LYS A 380 11.14 3.80 3.84
N GLU A 381 9.98 4.43 3.93
CA GLU A 381 9.54 5.08 5.16
C GLU A 381 9.27 4.08 6.30
N ILE A 382 8.69 2.92 5.98
CA ILE A 382 8.58 1.79 6.93
C ILE A 382 9.98 1.34 7.38
N GLY A 383 10.92 1.25 6.44
CA GLY A 383 12.31 0.90 6.72
C GLY A 383 12.98 1.85 7.72
N TYR A 384 12.78 3.15 7.61
CA TYR A 384 13.31 4.12 8.58
C TYR A 384 12.76 3.89 10.00
N SER A 385 11.48 3.57 10.12
CA SER A 385 10.89 3.23 11.43
C SER A 385 11.48 1.93 12.00
N ILE A 386 11.72 0.93 11.16
CA ILE A 386 12.41 -0.32 11.54
C ILE A 386 13.84 -0.01 12.00
N VAL A 387 14.60 0.77 11.25
CA VAL A 387 15.98 1.17 11.60
C VAL A 387 16.00 1.91 12.93
N LYS A 388 15.04 2.83 13.17
CA LYS A 388 14.91 3.55 14.44
C LYS A 388 14.70 2.57 15.61
N PHE A 389 13.79 1.61 15.45
CA PHE A 389 13.52 0.58 16.45
C PHE A 389 14.76 -0.28 16.73
N LEU A 390 15.42 -0.80 15.69
CA LEU A 390 16.61 -1.65 15.83
C LEU A 390 17.81 -0.90 16.41
N ASN A 391 17.99 0.39 16.07
CA ASN A 391 19.00 1.24 16.69
C ASN A 391 18.81 1.33 18.20
N ASN A 392 17.56 1.40 18.69
CA ASN A 392 17.26 1.43 20.13
C ASN A 392 17.46 0.05 20.75
N TYR A 393 16.99 -1.01 20.12
CA TYR A 393 17.13 -2.38 20.58
C TYR A 393 18.59 -2.76 20.83
N TYR A 394 19.47 -2.51 19.85
CA TYR A 394 20.88 -2.85 19.99
C TYR A 394 21.71 -1.87 20.85
N ASN A 395 21.18 -0.69 21.15
CA ASN A 395 21.82 0.19 22.13
C ASN A 395 21.57 -0.29 23.57
N LEU A 396 20.39 -0.85 23.87
CA LEU A 396 20.05 -1.39 25.18
C LEU A 396 20.72 -2.74 25.44
N SER A 397 21.02 -3.50 24.39
CA SER A 397 21.64 -4.83 24.46
C SER A 397 23.16 -4.78 24.65
N LYS A 398 23.79 -3.60 24.69
CA LYS A 398 25.22 -3.51 25.02
C LYS A 398 25.39 -3.70 26.55
N PRO A 399 26.21 -4.68 27.00
CA PRO A 399 26.57 -4.75 28.38
C PRO A 399 27.23 -3.42 28.81
N LYS A 400 26.80 -2.88 29.96
CA LYS A 400 27.41 -1.70 30.58
C LYS A 400 28.84 -1.99 31.01
#